data_4dba3cf38ae38f9734211e03c16c35c4
#
_entry.id   4dba3cf38ae38f9734211e03c16c35c4
#
_cell.length_a   1.000
_cell.length_b   1.000
_cell.length_c   1.000
_cell.angle_alpha   90.00
_cell.angle_beta   90.00
_cell.angle_gamma   90.00
#
_symmetry.space_group_name_H-M   'P 1'
#
loop_
_entity.id
_entity.type
_entity.pdbx_description
1 polymer ?
#
loop_
_entity_poly.entity_id
_entity_poly.type
_entity_poly.pdbx_seq_one_letter_code
_entity_poly.pdbx_strand_id
1 'polypeptide(L)'
;KTSTEVVAKNSVTPILKQEAKENKTSIKKITSDNEWEKIIEQMELTGLVKELAENCVLKTHDNNRITLSLAPTQEHLMLNQNQKDRFEQAIQASFRKDVKLVILVEDSTNETPFETNVRLKKEKQKAAENSLKNDPTVKRLMDTFDASIDQDSIQPQ
;
A
#
# COMPACT_ATOMS: atom_id res chain seq x y z
N LYS A 1 42.79 -27.69 -62.53
CA LYS A 1 42.29 -26.69 -63.50
C LYS A 1 41.09 -26.02 -62.89
N THR A 2 41.37 -24.83 -62.54
CA THR A 2 40.69 -23.57 -62.95
C THR A 2 39.44 -23.29 -62.18
N SER A 3 39.59 -22.41 -61.25
CA SER A 3 39.41 -20.96 -61.37
C SER A 3 37.97 -20.47 -61.18
N THR A 4 37.91 -19.58 -60.25
CA THR A 4 37.41 -18.19 -60.36
C THR A 4 36.00 -18.02 -59.85
N GLU A 5 35.94 -17.31 -58.75
CA GLU A 5 35.63 -15.89 -58.56
C GLU A 5 34.16 -15.56 -58.27
N VAL A 6 34.04 -15.01 -57.15
CA VAL A 6 33.52 -13.68 -56.78
C VAL A 6 32.01 -13.48 -56.81
N VAL A 7 31.56 -12.94 -55.77
CA VAL A 7 30.77 -11.75 -55.59
C VAL A 7 29.78 -11.86 -54.42
N ALA A 8 30.07 -11.04 -53.45
CA ALA A 8 29.19 -10.68 -52.37
C ALA A 8 27.83 -10.20 -52.85
N LYS A 9 26.80 -10.59 -52.07
CA LYS A 9 25.66 -9.67 -51.84
C LYS A 9 24.99 -9.99 -50.50
N ASN A 10 25.00 -8.97 -49.69
CA ASN A 10 24.18 -8.80 -48.54
C ASN A 10 22.81 -9.45 -48.66
N SER A 11 22.47 -10.25 -47.65
CA SER A 11 21.08 -10.52 -47.33
C SER A 11 20.92 -10.43 -45.86
N VAL A 12 20.30 -9.36 -45.47
CA VAL A 12 19.78 -9.01 -44.17
C VAL A 12 18.95 -10.18 -43.65
N THR A 13 19.40 -10.78 -42.58
CA THR A 13 18.61 -11.76 -41.83
C THR A 13 17.52 -11.02 -41.08
N PRO A 14 16.23 -11.34 -41.23
CA PRO A 14 15.19 -10.77 -40.37
C PRO A 14 15.35 -11.35 -38.99
N ILE A 15 15.50 -10.46 -38.02
CA ILE A 15 15.40 -10.75 -36.59
C ILE A 15 14.01 -11.35 -36.37
N LEU A 16 13.97 -12.62 -36.04
CA LEU A 16 12.78 -13.28 -35.52
C LEU A 16 12.43 -12.59 -34.20
N LYS A 17 11.39 -11.76 -34.24
CA LYS A 17 10.62 -11.38 -33.06
C LYS A 17 10.14 -12.67 -32.40
N GLN A 18 10.80 -13.08 -31.36
CA GLN A 18 10.19 -13.95 -30.38
C GLN A 18 9.10 -13.12 -29.70
N GLU A 19 7.89 -13.33 -30.12
CA GLU A 19 6.71 -13.00 -29.35
C GLU A 19 6.81 -13.77 -28.03
N ALA A 20 7.17 -13.03 -26.98
CA ALA A 20 6.96 -13.48 -25.62
C ALA A 20 5.45 -13.73 -25.50
N LYS A 21 5.05 -14.99 -25.51
CA LYS A 21 3.74 -15.40 -25.08
C LYS A 21 3.57 -14.89 -23.67
N GLU A 22 2.83 -13.80 -23.52
CA GLU A 22 2.23 -13.41 -22.27
C GLU A 22 1.40 -14.59 -21.76
N ASN A 23 1.99 -15.33 -20.86
CA ASN A 23 1.26 -16.25 -20.01
C ASN A 23 0.39 -15.36 -19.10
N LYS A 24 -0.83 -15.10 -19.55
CA LYS A 24 -1.91 -14.54 -18.73
C LYS A 24 -2.29 -15.58 -17.68
N THR A 25 -1.38 -15.83 -16.75
CA THR A 25 -1.78 -16.38 -15.46
C THR A 25 -2.57 -15.27 -14.79
N SER A 26 -3.84 -15.53 -14.56
CA SER A 26 -4.80 -14.63 -13.94
C SER A 26 -4.21 -14.11 -12.62
N ILE A 27 -3.56 -12.95 -12.70
CA ILE A 27 -3.18 -12.17 -11.53
C ILE A 27 -4.52 -11.75 -10.94
N LYS A 28 -4.90 -12.41 -9.86
CA LYS A 28 -5.99 -11.99 -9.02
C LYS A 28 -5.53 -10.64 -8.47
N LYS A 29 -5.92 -9.58 -9.15
CA LYS A 29 -5.67 -8.20 -8.74
C LYS A 29 -6.40 -8.04 -7.41
N ILE A 30 -5.66 -8.21 -6.32
CA ILE A 30 -6.15 -7.94 -4.98
C ILE A 30 -6.28 -6.43 -4.91
N THR A 31 -7.47 -5.95 -5.17
CA THR A 31 -7.86 -4.54 -5.12
C THR A 31 -8.81 -4.35 -3.97
N SER A 32 -8.34 -4.59 -2.75
CA SER A 32 -9.05 -4.08 -1.60
C SER A 32 -8.04 -3.57 -0.58
N ASP A 33 -8.03 -2.27 -0.41
CA ASP A 33 -7.21 -1.55 0.56
C ASP A 33 -7.38 -2.14 1.97
N ASN A 34 -8.55 -2.71 2.26
CA ASN A 34 -8.87 -3.40 3.52
C ASN A 34 -8.16 -4.76 3.72
N GLU A 35 -7.62 -5.37 2.67
CA GLU A 35 -6.96 -6.68 2.81
C GLU A 35 -5.54 -6.53 3.33
N TRP A 36 -4.84 -5.50 2.88
CA TRP A 36 -3.50 -5.17 3.37
C TRP A 36 -3.52 -4.75 4.84
N GLU A 37 -4.49 -3.94 5.25
CA GLU A 37 -4.68 -3.53 6.64
C GLU A 37 -4.86 -4.74 7.57
N LYS A 38 -5.72 -5.69 7.20
CA LYS A 38 -5.93 -6.95 7.96
C LYS A 38 -4.66 -7.78 8.08
N ILE A 39 -3.85 -7.82 7.02
CA ILE A 39 -2.57 -8.53 7.03
C ILE A 39 -1.61 -7.86 8.01
N ILE A 40 -1.51 -6.53 8.01
CA ILE A 40 -0.69 -5.77 8.97
C ILE A 40 -1.10 -6.06 10.40
N GLU A 41 -2.40 -6.07 10.71
CA GLU A 41 -2.92 -6.36 12.03
C GLU A 41 -2.53 -7.77 12.52
N GLN A 42 -2.58 -8.77 11.63
CA GLN A 42 -2.21 -10.15 11.95
C GLN A 42 -0.71 -10.35 12.17
N MET A 43 0.12 -9.48 11.58
CA MET A 43 1.58 -9.60 11.67
C MET A 43 2.16 -9.07 12.99
N GLU A 44 1.37 -8.42 13.84
CA GLU A 44 1.81 -7.83 15.12
C GLU A 44 3.10 -6.99 15.00
N LEU A 45 3.23 -6.26 13.90
CA LEU A 45 4.40 -5.44 13.62
C LEU A 45 4.55 -4.31 14.63
N THR A 46 5.79 -3.95 14.95
CA THR A 46 6.11 -2.88 15.89
C THR A 46 7.16 -1.92 15.36
N GLY A 47 7.17 -0.68 15.88
CA GLY A 47 8.16 0.34 15.54
C GLY A 47 8.15 0.73 14.06
N LEU A 48 9.33 1.04 13.52
CA LEU A 48 9.49 1.51 12.14
C LEU A 48 8.96 0.55 11.08
N VAL A 49 8.98 -0.76 11.36
CA VAL A 49 8.46 -1.77 10.42
C VAL A 49 6.95 -1.64 10.27
N LYS A 50 6.24 -1.40 11.38
CA LYS A 50 4.80 -1.14 11.38
C LYS A 50 4.49 0.16 10.66
N GLU A 51 5.19 1.23 10.99
CA GLU A 51 5.03 2.53 10.37
C GLU A 51 5.24 2.48 8.85
N LEU A 52 6.28 1.79 8.38
CA LEU A 52 6.48 1.56 6.96
C LEU A 52 5.31 0.79 6.34
N ALA A 53 4.87 -0.33 6.95
CA ALA A 53 3.80 -1.15 6.42
C ALA A 53 2.48 -0.38 6.29
N GLU A 54 2.15 0.46 7.27
CA GLU A 54 0.95 1.31 7.28
C GLU A 54 1.01 2.43 6.22
N ASN A 55 2.21 2.89 5.86
CA ASN A 55 2.42 3.89 4.81
C ASN A 55 2.67 3.30 3.42
N CYS A 56 2.60 1.97 3.27
CA CYS A 56 2.69 1.29 1.99
C CYS A 56 1.33 0.86 1.48
N VAL A 57 1.22 0.81 0.15
CA VAL A 57 0.08 0.22 -0.55
C VAL A 57 0.50 -1.13 -1.13
N LEU A 58 -0.35 -2.15 -0.97
CA LEU A 58 -0.13 -3.46 -1.59
C LEU A 58 -0.40 -3.37 -3.10
N LYS A 59 0.65 -3.50 -3.91
CA LYS A 59 0.56 -3.42 -5.37
C LYS A 59 0.27 -4.78 -6.00
N THR A 60 1.05 -5.78 -5.62
CA THR A 60 0.87 -7.15 -6.10
C THR A 60 1.21 -8.14 -4.99
N HIS A 61 0.46 -9.23 -4.98
CA HIS A 61 0.70 -10.37 -4.13
C HIS A 61 0.72 -11.63 -5.01
N ASP A 62 1.88 -12.07 -5.36
CA ASP A 62 2.11 -13.33 -6.06
C ASP A 62 2.51 -14.42 -5.04
N ASN A 63 2.42 -15.68 -5.45
CA ASN A 63 2.71 -16.83 -4.57
C ASN A 63 4.07 -16.77 -3.86
N ASN A 64 5.03 -16.03 -4.40
CA ASN A 64 6.41 -15.95 -3.91
C ASN A 64 6.95 -14.52 -3.78
N ARG A 65 6.12 -13.50 -4.02
CA ARG A 65 6.55 -12.11 -3.98
C ARG A 65 5.40 -11.21 -3.57
N ILE A 66 5.67 -10.34 -2.61
CA ILE A 66 4.81 -9.20 -2.25
C ILE A 66 5.52 -7.93 -2.70
N THR A 67 4.83 -7.13 -3.49
CA THR A 67 5.31 -5.81 -3.91
C THR A 67 4.48 -4.74 -3.24
N LEU A 68 5.15 -3.89 -2.48
CA LEU A 68 4.58 -2.73 -1.82
C LEU A 68 5.02 -1.46 -2.56
N SER A 69 4.15 -0.48 -2.63
CA SER A 69 4.43 0.86 -3.12
C SER A 69 4.50 1.82 -1.95
N LEU A 70 5.56 2.62 -1.88
CA LEU A 70 5.79 3.65 -0.86
C LEU A 70 5.89 5.00 -1.57
N ALA A 71 5.15 5.98 -1.08
CA ALA A 71 5.20 7.33 -1.63
C ALA A 71 6.61 7.94 -1.46
N PRO A 72 7.13 8.70 -2.45
CA PRO A 72 8.45 9.35 -2.36
C PRO A 72 8.60 10.26 -1.14
N THR A 73 7.51 10.88 -0.71
CA THR A 73 7.47 11.71 0.51
C THR A 73 7.77 10.94 1.79
N GLN A 74 7.61 9.62 1.76
CA GLN A 74 7.82 8.70 2.89
C GLN A 74 9.10 7.86 2.72
N GLU A 75 9.97 8.21 1.77
CA GLU A 75 11.23 7.47 1.52
C GLU A 75 12.11 7.35 2.77
N HIS A 76 12.00 8.31 3.70
CA HIS A 76 12.71 8.29 4.98
C HIS A 76 12.33 7.08 5.87
N LEU A 77 11.19 6.42 5.61
CA LEU A 77 10.77 5.19 6.28
C LEU A 77 11.47 3.94 5.71
N MET A 78 12.25 4.08 4.65
CA MET A 78 12.97 2.94 4.07
C MET A 78 13.84 2.26 5.12
N LEU A 79 13.61 0.97 5.27
CA LEU A 79 14.25 0.15 6.28
C LEU A 79 15.71 -0.16 5.93
N ASN A 80 16.54 -0.26 6.95
CA ASN A 80 17.84 -0.90 6.82
C ASN A 80 17.65 -2.42 6.61
N GLN A 81 18.74 -3.12 6.21
CA GLN A 81 18.68 -4.54 5.86
C GLN A 81 18.08 -5.39 7.01
N ASN A 82 18.50 -5.17 8.25
CA ASN A 82 17.99 -5.93 9.39
C ASN A 82 16.50 -5.77 9.64
N GLN A 83 15.98 -4.55 9.44
CA GLN A 83 14.56 -4.26 9.58
C GLN A 83 13.76 -4.86 8.41
N LYS A 84 14.32 -4.81 7.21
CA LYS A 84 13.73 -5.45 6.02
C LYS A 84 13.63 -6.96 6.21
N ASP A 85 14.67 -7.60 6.73
CA ASP A 85 14.68 -9.03 7.01
C ASP A 85 13.59 -9.40 8.05
N ARG A 86 13.42 -8.59 9.10
CA ARG A 86 12.35 -8.78 10.09
C ARG A 86 10.97 -8.63 9.46
N PHE A 87 10.79 -7.67 8.59
CA PHE A 87 9.53 -7.48 7.88
C PHE A 87 9.25 -8.67 6.96
N GLU A 88 10.23 -9.13 6.23
CA GLU A 88 10.12 -10.30 5.37
C GLU A 88 9.78 -11.57 6.17
N GLN A 89 10.42 -11.78 7.32
CA GLN A 89 10.10 -12.89 8.24
C GLN A 89 8.64 -12.81 8.76
N ALA A 90 8.16 -11.63 9.14
CA ALA A 90 6.78 -11.44 9.58
C ALA A 90 5.79 -11.76 8.47
N ILE A 91 6.07 -11.34 7.24
CA ILE A 91 5.28 -11.66 6.05
C ILE A 91 5.28 -13.17 5.81
N GLN A 92 6.44 -13.82 5.82
CA GLN A 92 6.56 -15.26 5.63
C GLN A 92 5.77 -16.05 6.67
N ALA A 93 5.81 -15.63 7.94
CA ALA A 93 5.05 -16.24 9.02
C ALA A 93 3.53 -16.12 8.79
N SER A 94 3.05 -14.96 8.34
CA SER A 94 1.63 -14.72 8.08
C SER A 94 1.11 -15.49 6.88
N PHE A 95 1.87 -15.54 5.81
CA PHE A 95 1.49 -16.23 4.58
C PHE A 95 1.89 -17.71 4.55
N ARG A 96 2.67 -18.18 5.53
CA ARG A 96 3.20 -19.55 5.62
C ARG A 96 3.90 -20.02 4.35
N LYS A 97 4.60 -19.13 3.67
CA LYS A 97 5.31 -19.38 2.41
C LYS A 97 6.59 -18.55 2.37
N ASP A 98 7.57 -19.01 1.59
CA ASP A 98 8.78 -18.26 1.28
C ASP A 98 8.44 -17.11 0.31
N VAL A 99 8.01 -15.99 0.87
CA VAL A 99 7.64 -14.78 0.12
C VAL A 99 8.76 -13.77 0.21
N LYS A 100 9.15 -13.19 -0.93
CA LYS A 100 10.11 -12.09 -1.00
C LYS A 100 9.40 -10.75 -0.99
N LEU A 101 9.89 -9.84 -0.16
CA LEU A 101 9.40 -8.48 -0.07
C LEU A 101 10.15 -7.57 -1.06
N VAL A 102 9.38 -6.85 -1.88
CA VAL A 102 9.87 -5.79 -2.74
C VAL A 102 9.14 -4.49 -2.40
N ILE A 103 9.90 -3.44 -2.11
CA ILE A 103 9.34 -2.11 -1.85
C ILE A 103 9.76 -1.20 -2.99
N LEU A 104 8.80 -0.62 -3.68
CA LEU A 104 9.00 0.34 -4.76
C LEU A 104 8.68 1.75 -4.25
N VAL A 105 9.58 2.69 -4.49
CA VAL A 105 9.32 4.10 -4.19
C VAL A 105 8.68 4.70 -5.43
N GLU A 106 7.38 4.94 -5.35
CA GLU A 106 6.59 5.49 -6.45
C GLU A 106 5.30 6.11 -5.93
N ASP A 107 4.73 7.06 -6.65
CA ASP A 107 3.43 7.60 -6.32
C ASP A 107 2.34 6.55 -6.56
N SER A 108 1.52 6.33 -5.54
CA SER A 108 0.33 5.49 -5.62
C SER A 108 -0.92 6.35 -5.65
N THR A 109 -1.88 5.96 -6.47
CA THR A 109 -3.22 6.59 -6.49
C THR A 109 -4.15 6.02 -5.41
N ASN A 110 -3.76 4.91 -4.78
CA ASN A 110 -4.53 4.27 -3.74
C ASN A 110 -4.14 4.84 -2.38
N GLU A 111 -5.13 4.96 -1.50
CA GLU A 111 -4.96 5.41 -0.13
C GLU A 111 -4.18 4.36 0.68
N THR A 112 -3.23 4.79 1.49
CA THR A 112 -2.51 3.89 2.39
C THR A 112 -3.36 3.53 3.60
N PRO A 113 -3.08 2.43 4.33
CA PRO A 113 -3.76 2.11 5.59
C PRO A 113 -3.69 3.26 6.60
N PHE A 114 -2.57 3.95 6.67
CA PHE A 114 -2.40 5.12 7.53
C PHE A 114 -3.35 6.26 7.14
N GLU A 115 -3.43 6.62 5.87
CA GLU A 115 -4.32 7.67 5.36
C GLU A 115 -5.79 7.30 5.58
N THR A 116 -6.15 6.04 5.32
CA THR A 116 -7.48 5.50 5.59
C THR A 116 -7.85 5.66 7.06
N ASN A 117 -6.97 5.30 7.98
CA ASN A 117 -7.20 5.43 9.42
C ASN A 117 -7.34 6.90 9.85
N VAL A 118 -6.50 7.79 9.32
CA VAL A 118 -6.60 9.24 9.57
C VAL A 118 -7.94 9.78 9.07
N ARG A 119 -8.36 9.41 7.87
CA ARG A 119 -9.65 9.82 7.29
C ARG A 119 -10.83 9.33 8.13
N LEU A 120 -10.85 8.03 8.47
CA LEU A 120 -11.91 7.43 9.28
C LEU A 120 -12.01 8.07 10.67
N LYS A 121 -10.86 8.35 11.30
CA LYS A 121 -10.82 9.05 12.58
C LYS A 121 -11.43 10.46 12.48
N LYS A 122 -11.07 11.18 11.42
CA LYS A 122 -11.62 12.52 11.15
C LYS A 122 -13.13 12.49 10.86
N GLU A 123 -13.59 11.49 10.13
CA GLU A 123 -15.02 11.29 9.86
C GLU A 123 -15.80 10.97 11.13
N LYS A 124 -15.29 10.07 11.98
CA LYS A 124 -15.89 9.78 13.29
C LYS A 124 -15.93 11.01 14.19
N GLN A 125 -14.85 11.80 14.21
CA GLN A 125 -14.79 13.06 14.96
C GLN A 125 -15.89 14.01 14.52
N LYS A 126 -16.00 14.26 13.21
CA LYS A 126 -17.05 15.13 12.66
C LYS A 126 -18.45 14.61 12.93
N ALA A 127 -18.67 13.29 12.85
CA ALA A 127 -19.96 12.69 13.16
C ALA A 127 -20.33 12.89 14.64
N ALA A 128 -19.39 12.72 15.56
CA ALA A 128 -19.58 12.97 16.99
C ALA A 128 -19.91 14.45 17.27
N GLU A 129 -19.16 15.38 16.68
CA GLU A 129 -19.43 16.81 16.76
C GLU A 129 -20.84 17.18 16.24
N ASN A 130 -21.22 16.67 15.09
CA ASN A 130 -22.54 16.92 14.51
C ASN A 130 -23.66 16.32 15.37
N SER A 131 -23.44 15.15 15.95
CA SER A 131 -24.39 14.52 16.85
C SER A 131 -24.62 15.38 18.09
N LEU A 132 -23.54 15.85 18.73
CA LEU A 132 -23.62 16.74 19.88
C LEU A 132 -24.29 18.09 19.57
N LYS A 133 -23.89 18.72 18.45
CA LYS A 133 -24.49 20.01 18.01
C LYS A 133 -25.98 19.92 17.70
N ASN A 134 -26.44 18.74 17.28
CA ASN A 134 -27.84 18.52 16.92
C ASN A 134 -28.69 17.94 18.05
N ASP A 135 -28.06 17.53 19.17
CA ASP A 135 -28.82 17.01 20.33
C ASP A 135 -29.67 18.10 20.96
N PRO A 136 -30.99 17.90 21.10
CA PRO A 136 -31.89 18.90 21.71
C PRO A 136 -31.57 19.19 23.16
N THR A 137 -30.99 18.23 23.90
CA THR A 137 -30.63 18.39 25.30
C THR A 137 -29.41 19.27 25.45
N VAL A 138 -28.40 19.03 24.59
CA VAL A 138 -27.18 19.84 24.52
C VAL A 138 -27.52 21.28 24.16
N LYS A 139 -28.39 21.49 23.15
CA LYS A 139 -28.85 22.85 22.78
C LYS A 139 -29.54 23.59 23.93
N ARG A 140 -30.42 22.93 24.67
CA ARG A 140 -31.04 23.54 25.87
C ARG A 140 -30.05 23.90 26.97
N LEU A 141 -29.05 23.04 27.20
CA LEU A 141 -27.99 23.32 28.17
C LEU A 141 -27.18 24.53 27.74
N MET A 142 -26.78 24.59 26.45
CA MET A 142 -26.06 25.75 25.94
C MET A 142 -26.85 27.05 26.08
N ASP A 143 -28.13 27.02 25.74
CA ASP A 143 -29.01 28.18 25.87
C ASP A 143 -29.25 28.59 27.37
N THR A 144 -29.33 27.61 28.27
CA THR A 144 -29.60 27.87 29.70
C THR A 144 -28.39 28.42 30.42
N PHE A 145 -27.19 27.94 30.08
CA PHE A 145 -25.95 28.26 30.76
C PHE A 145 -25.03 29.21 30.01
N ASP A 146 -25.46 29.70 28.84
CA ASP A 146 -24.63 30.48 27.91
C ASP A 146 -23.28 29.80 27.62
N ALA A 147 -23.34 28.47 27.44
CA ALA A 147 -22.17 27.64 27.31
C ALA A 147 -21.88 27.34 25.80
N SER A 148 -20.61 27.08 25.50
CA SER A 148 -20.18 26.64 24.18
C SER A 148 -19.54 25.25 24.24
N ILE A 149 -19.64 24.49 23.15
CA ILE A 149 -18.99 23.20 23.02
C ILE A 149 -17.53 23.43 22.62
N ASP A 150 -16.61 22.93 23.44
CA ASP A 150 -15.20 22.86 23.08
C ASP A 150 -15.00 21.67 22.12
N GLN A 151 -14.69 21.98 20.85
CA GLN A 151 -14.55 20.98 19.79
C GLN A 151 -13.36 20.05 20.02
N ASP A 152 -12.28 20.53 20.64
CA ASP A 152 -11.06 19.76 20.91
C ASP A 152 -11.27 18.74 22.05
N SER A 153 -12.29 18.92 22.87
CA SER A 153 -12.64 18.00 23.96
C SER A 153 -13.49 16.80 23.53
N ILE A 154 -14.04 16.83 22.30
CA ILE A 154 -14.90 15.76 21.79
C ILE A 154 -14.07 14.58 21.36
N GLN A 155 -14.21 13.44 22.04
CA GLN A 155 -13.57 12.19 21.65
C GLN A 155 -14.60 11.19 21.14
N PRO A 156 -14.49 10.71 19.87
CA PRO A 156 -15.36 9.66 19.37
C PRO A 156 -15.05 8.34 20.11
N GLN A 157 -16.09 7.65 20.48
CA GLN A 157 -15.99 6.28 21.04
C GLN A 157 -15.96 5.24 19.95
#